data_a5d75399562b88a968e58cbb1bea1d96
#
_entry.id   a5d75399562b88a968e58cbb1bea1d96
#
_cell.length_a   1.000
_cell.length_b   1.000
_cell.length_c   1.000
_cell.angle_alpha   90.00
_cell.angle_beta   90.00
_cell.angle_gamma   90.00
#
_symmetry.space_group_name_H-M   'P 1'
#
loop_
_entity.id
_entity.type
_entity.pdbx_description
1 polymer ?
#
loop_
_entity_poly.entity_id
_entity_poly.type
_entity_poly.pdbx_seq_one_letter_code
_entity_poly.pdbx_strand_id
1 'polypeptide(L)'
;EVLTHMINTIIRTSKFPDSQKIARVRPLHKKGDKSDRNNYRPISILTAISKITEKVLAIQLRYFLENCDILSDCQFGFREKRNTTSAISRLMEQLYQSFNDSKITQGIFLDFSKAFDTIDHSILIKKLPFYNFSSDACNLLESYLSNRKQFVKIDDFKSSLKEVQIGVPQGSVLGPILFLIYINDLINAAPMFNYLLFADDTNIFSNDPLLLKANLKKIEQWCLSNKLILNYT
;
A
#
# COMPACT_ATOMS: atom_id res chain seq x y z
N GLU A 1 -17.28 -25.69 -8.11
CA GLU A 1 -18.56 -25.34 -7.42
C GLU A 1 -18.34 -24.96 -5.95
N VAL A 2 -17.69 -25.79 -5.11
CA VAL A 2 -17.48 -25.51 -3.68
C VAL A 2 -16.75 -24.20 -3.41
N LEU A 3 -15.61 -23.94 -4.10
CA LEU A 3 -14.87 -22.69 -3.95
C LEU A 3 -15.69 -21.47 -4.39
N THR A 4 -16.44 -21.58 -5.47
CA THR A 4 -17.31 -20.51 -5.96
C THR A 4 -18.40 -20.19 -4.94
N HIS A 5 -19.04 -21.22 -4.37
CA HIS A 5 -20.05 -21.06 -3.33
C HIS A 5 -19.46 -20.39 -2.08
N MET A 6 -18.28 -20.82 -1.65
CA MET A 6 -17.58 -20.25 -0.49
C MET A 6 -17.27 -18.76 -0.73
N ILE A 7 -16.68 -18.40 -1.88
CA ILE A 7 -16.32 -17.02 -2.19
C ILE A 7 -17.56 -16.12 -2.29
N ASN A 8 -18.62 -16.60 -2.96
CA ASN A 8 -19.87 -15.86 -3.05
C ASN A 8 -20.51 -15.67 -1.66
N THR A 9 -20.37 -16.65 -0.77
CA THR A 9 -20.85 -16.51 0.62
C THR A 9 -20.06 -15.47 1.38
N ILE A 10 -18.73 -15.44 1.24
CA ILE A 10 -17.84 -14.41 1.83
C ILE A 10 -18.28 -13.02 1.38
N ILE A 11 -18.49 -12.82 0.08
CA ILE A 11 -18.91 -11.53 -0.48
C ILE A 11 -20.28 -11.13 0.04
N ARG A 12 -21.26 -12.03 -0.03
CA ARG A 12 -22.64 -11.77 0.38
C ARG A 12 -22.79 -11.49 1.88
N THR A 13 -21.99 -12.14 2.72
CA THR A 13 -22.05 -11.98 4.18
C THR A 13 -21.08 -10.91 4.69
N SER A 14 -20.22 -10.37 3.84
CA SER A 14 -19.14 -9.43 4.19
C SER A 14 -18.23 -9.97 5.33
N LYS A 15 -18.03 -11.29 5.40
CA LYS A 15 -17.23 -11.95 6.44
C LYS A 15 -16.10 -12.77 5.82
N PHE A 16 -14.86 -12.34 6.06
CA PHE A 16 -13.67 -13.10 5.66
C PHE A 16 -13.36 -14.17 6.73
N PRO A 17 -13.21 -15.47 6.36
CA PRO A 17 -13.08 -16.55 7.34
C PRO A 17 -11.79 -16.47 8.16
N ASP A 18 -11.88 -16.65 9.48
CA ASP A 18 -10.72 -16.58 10.38
C ASP A 18 -9.65 -17.65 10.08
N SER A 19 -10.08 -18.82 9.60
CA SER A 19 -9.17 -19.89 9.15
C SER A 19 -8.26 -19.47 8.00
N GLN A 20 -8.63 -18.45 7.23
CA GLN A 20 -7.85 -17.90 6.12
C GLN A 20 -6.97 -16.70 6.54
N LYS A 21 -7.04 -16.25 7.79
CA LYS A 21 -6.33 -15.08 8.32
C LYS A 21 -5.00 -15.41 9.00
N ILE A 22 -4.63 -16.68 9.07
CA ILE A 22 -3.38 -17.11 9.71
C ILE A 22 -2.25 -17.09 8.69
N ALA A 23 -1.20 -16.33 8.97
CA ALA A 23 -0.01 -16.25 8.13
C ALA A 23 1.18 -16.97 8.76
N ARG A 24 1.90 -17.77 7.96
CA ARG A 24 3.23 -18.23 8.30
C ARG A 24 4.25 -17.21 7.79
N VAL A 25 4.99 -16.58 8.69
CA VAL A 25 6.03 -15.61 8.32
C VAL A 25 7.35 -16.35 8.10
N ARG A 26 7.97 -16.11 6.93
CA ARG A 26 9.33 -16.50 6.62
C ARG A 26 10.20 -15.24 6.53
N PRO A 27 11.18 -15.06 7.40
CA PRO A 27 12.10 -13.93 7.31
C PRO A 27 13.02 -14.11 6.09
N LEU A 28 13.03 -13.10 5.20
CA LEU A 28 13.90 -13.04 4.05
C LEU A 28 14.97 -11.98 4.27
N HIS A 29 16.25 -12.39 4.33
CA HIS A 29 17.36 -11.45 4.49
C HIS A 29 17.45 -10.48 3.31
N LYS A 30 17.52 -9.19 3.60
CA LYS A 30 17.57 -8.10 2.59
C LYS A 30 19.02 -7.70 2.31
N LYS A 31 19.73 -7.25 3.34
CA LYS A 31 21.13 -6.77 3.30
C LYS A 31 21.64 -6.58 4.73
N GLY A 32 22.93 -6.38 4.90
CA GLY A 32 23.55 -6.07 6.20
C GLY A 32 23.82 -7.31 7.05
N ASP A 33 24.03 -7.11 8.34
CA ASP A 33 24.33 -8.20 9.27
C ASP A 33 23.12 -9.12 9.45
N LYS A 34 23.36 -10.43 9.32
CA LYS A 34 22.34 -11.48 9.50
C LYS A 34 21.87 -11.64 10.95
N SER A 35 22.63 -11.14 11.92
CA SER A 35 22.23 -11.14 13.33
C SER A 35 21.20 -10.07 13.67
N ASP A 36 21.11 -9.01 12.85
CA ASP A 36 20.12 -7.94 13.03
C ASP A 36 18.78 -8.30 12.34
N ARG A 37 17.74 -8.48 13.17
CA ARG A 37 16.36 -8.75 12.71
C ARG A 37 15.77 -7.68 11.81
N ASN A 38 16.25 -6.43 11.88
CA ASN A 38 15.78 -5.33 11.01
C ASN A 38 16.22 -5.51 9.56
N ASN A 39 17.22 -6.34 9.31
CA ASN A 39 17.73 -6.68 7.99
C ASN A 39 16.90 -7.77 7.28
N TYR A 40 15.73 -8.14 7.81
CA TYR A 40 14.85 -9.15 7.24
C TYR A 40 13.49 -8.57 6.85
N ARG A 41 12.97 -9.03 5.69
CA ARG A 41 11.58 -8.80 5.29
C ARG A 41 10.71 -9.94 5.80
N PRO A 42 9.59 -9.67 6.50
CA PRO A 42 8.68 -10.70 7.01
C PRO A 42 7.71 -11.16 5.91
N ILE A 43 8.13 -12.10 5.07
CA ILE A 43 7.27 -12.59 3.99
C ILE A 43 6.18 -13.50 4.55
N SER A 44 4.93 -13.11 4.38
CA SER A 44 3.73 -13.82 4.83
C SER A 44 3.32 -14.87 3.80
N ILE A 45 3.34 -16.13 4.20
CA ILE A 45 2.86 -17.26 3.42
C ILE A 45 1.43 -17.56 3.90
N LEU A 46 0.47 -17.24 3.04
CA LEU A 46 -0.95 -17.48 3.25
C LEU A 46 -1.37 -18.81 2.60
N THR A 47 -2.49 -19.37 3.03
CA THR A 47 -3.04 -20.60 2.43
C THR A 47 -3.45 -20.37 0.96
N ALA A 48 -3.41 -21.42 0.15
CA ALA A 48 -3.83 -21.34 -1.25
C ALA A 48 -5.29 -20.82 -1.38
N ILE A 49 -6.18 -21.29 -0.50
CA ILE A 49 -7.59 -20.88 -0.48
C ILE A 49 -7.70 -19.38 -0.19
N SER A 50 -6.95 -18.86 0.80
CA SER A 50 -6.91 -17.42 1.08
C SER A 50 -6.47 -16.62 -0.15
N LYS A 51 -5.39 -17.05 -0.82
CA LYS A 51 -4.91 -16.37 -2.03
C LYS A 51 -5.91 -16.39 -3.19
N ILE A 52 -6.66 -17.48 -3.36
CA ILE A 52 -7.72 -17.56 -4.39
C ILE A 52 -8.84 -16.58 -4.04
N THR A 53 -9.32 -16.57 -2.80
CA THR A 53 -10.33 -15.63 -2.32
C THR A 53 -9.85 -14.18 -2.51
N GLU A 54 -8.65 -13.86 -2.06
CA GLU A 54 -8.06 -12.54 -2.23
C GLU A 54 -7.94 -12.13 -3.69
N LYS A 55 -7.60 -13.08 -4.59
CA LYS A 55 -7.46 -12.79 -6.03
C LYS A 55 -8.80 -12.40 -6.65
N VAL A 56 -9.90 -13.06 -6.29
CA VAL A 56 -11.24 -12.71 -6.77
C VAL A 56 -11.63 -11.32 -6.27
N LEU A 57 -11.41 -11.02 -4.98
CA LEU A 57 -11.66 -9.70 -4.42
C LEU A 57 -10.77 -8.62 -5.06
N ALA A 58 -9.50 -8.93 -5.29
CA ALA A 58 -8.54 -8.02 -5.92
C ALA A 58 -8.96 -7.61 -7.34
N ILE A 59 -9.49 -8.54 -8.13
CA ILE A 59 -9.99 -8.25 -9.48
C ILE A 59 -11.15 -7.24 -9.40
N GLN A 60 -12.11 -7.47 -8.51
CA GLN A 60 -13.26 -6.58 -8.34
C GLN A 60 -12.84 -5.19 -7.82
N LEU A 61 -11.92 -5.15 -6.83
CA LEU A 61 -11.40 -3.90 -6.28
C LEU A 61 -10.64 -3.09 -7.34
N ARG A 62 -9.74 -3.73 -8.10
CA ARG A 62 -9.01 -3.05 -9.18
C ARG A 62 -9.96 -2.49 -10.23
N TYR A 63 -10.93 -3.30 -10.67
CA TYR A 63 -11.94 -2.86 -11.62
C TYR A 63 -12.67 -1.61 -11.12
N PHE A 64 -13.10 -1.60 -9.86
CA PHE A 64 -13.77 -0.45 -9.24
C PHE A 64 -12.83 0.77 -9.15
N LEU A 65 -11.62 0.60 -8.64
CA LEU A 65 -10.67 1.70 -8.45
C LEU A 65 -10.25 2.37 -9.76
N GLU A 66 -10.07 1.58 -10.83
CA GLU A 66 -9.65 2.10 -12.13
C GLU A 66 -10.82 2.70 -12.91
N ASN A 67 -12.02 2.07 -12.92
CA ASN A 67 -13.15 2.59 -13.70
C ASN A 67 -13.84 3.80 -13.06
N CYS A 68 -13.67 4.00 -11.76
CA CYS A 68 -14.18 5.18 -11.06
C CYS A 68 -13.11 6.27 -10.90
N ASP A 69 -11.95 6.14 -11.55
CA ASP A 69 -10.83 7.09 -11.49
C ASP A 69 -10.44 7.49 -10.05
N ILE A 70 -10.49 6.49 -9.13
CA ILE A 70 -10.21 6.74 -7.71
C ILE A 70 -8.72 6.91 -7.46
N LEU A 71 -7.89 6.08 -8.12
CA LEU A 71 -6.45 6.12 -7.92
C LEU A 71 -5.82 7.29 -8.68
N SER A 72 -5.01 8.06 -7.98
CA SER A 72 -4.28 9.18 -8.55
C SER A 72 -3.47 8.78 -9.78
N ASP A 73 -3.48 9.64 -10.80
CA ASP A 73 -2.67 9.47 -12.01
C ASP A 73 -1.16 9.51 -11.78
N CYS A 74 -0.75 10.03 -10.64
CA CYS A 74 0.64 10.05 -10.22
C CYS A 74 1.13 8.69 -9.68
N GLN A 75 0.24 7.72 -9.41
CA GLN A 75 0.60 6.40 -8.91
C GLN A 75 0.83 5.41 -10.06
N PHE A 76 2.03 4.84 -10.12
CA PHE A 76 2.44 3.86 -11.14
C PHE A 76 2.62 2.45 -10.59
N GLY A 77 2.84 2.29 -9.28
CA GLY A 77 3.03 0.98 -8.65
C GLY A 77 1.73 0.18 -8.53
N PHE A 78 1.82 -1.13 -8.74
CA PHE A 78 0.71 -2.10 -8.57
C PHE A 78 -0.56 -1.84 -9.39
N ARG A 79 -0.50 -0.96 -10.39
CA ARG A 79 -1.60 -0.66 -11.32
C ARG A 79 -1.43 -1.39 -12.65
N GLU A 80 -2.54 -1.77 -13.27
CA GLU A 80 -2.53 -2.34 -14.62
C GLU A 80 -2.10 -1.27 -15.65
N LYS A 81 -1.41 -1.73 -16.69
CA LYS A 81 -0.90 -0.87 -17.79
C LYS A 81 0.08 0.22 -17.35
N ARG A 82 0.51 0.24 -16.07
CA ARG A 82 1.54 1.14 -15.56
C ARG A 82 2.76 0.33 -15.11
N ASN A 83 3.94 0.86 -15.35
CA ASN A 83 5.21 0.21 -15.04
C ASN A 83 6.31 1.26 -14.80
N THR A 84 7.51 0.82 -14.47
CA THR A 84 8.65 1.71 -14.25
C THR A 84 9.00 2.55 -15.47
N THR A 85 8.87 2.00 -16.68
CA THR A 85 9.12 2.75 -17.92
C THR A 85 8.15 3.90 -18.06
N SER A 86 6.84 3.67 -17.86
CA SER A 86 5.84 4.75 -17.93
C SER A 86 6.03 5.81 -16.85
N ALA A 87 6.49 5.41 -15.65
CA ALA A 87 6.83 6.35 -14.58
C ALA A 87 8.02 7.24 -14.98
N ILE A 88 9.08 6.63 -15.50
CA ILE A 88 10.28 7.35 -15.97
C ILE A 88 9.92 8.27 -17.14
N SER A 89 9.13 7.80 -18.12
CA SER A 89 8.68 8.64 -19.24
C SER A 89 7.94 9.88 -18.76
N ARG A 90 7.04 9.73 -17.78
CA ARG A 90 6.32 10.87 -17.19
C ARG A 90 7.26 11.86 -16.51
N LEU A 91 8.27 11.36 -15.78
CA LEU A 91 9.30 12.20 -15.18
C LEU A 91 10.09 12.96 -16.25
N MET A 92 10.54 12.27 -17.30
CA MET A 92 11.31 12.88 -18.38
C MET A 92 10.52 13.97 -19.10
N GLU A 93 9.22 13.74 -19.38
CA GLU A 93 8.35 14.79 -19.95
C GLU A 93 8.35 16.06 -19.10
N GLN A 94 8.18 15.91 -17.77
CA GLN A 94 8.18 17.04 -16.84
C GLN A 94 9.52 17.78 -16.82
N LEU A 95 10.62 17.04 -16.81
CA LEU A 95 11.97 17.63 -16.82
C LEU A 95 12.26 18.36 -18.13
N TYR A 96 11.91 17.78 -19.28
CA TYR A 96 12.07 18.43 -20.57
C TYR A 96 11.22 19.69 -20.69
N GLN A 97 9.98 19.67 -20.22
CA GLN A 97 9.14 20.85 -20.19
C GLN A 97 9.75 21.96 -19.32
N SER A 98 10.23 21.62 -18.13
CA SER A 98 10.89 22.58 -17.24
C SER A 98 12.17 23.15 -17.88
N PHE A 99 12.94 22.31 -18.56
CA PHE A 99 14.14 22.72 -19.27
C PHE A 99 13.83 23.71 -20.41
N ASN A 100 12.82 23.41 -21.23
CA ASN A 100 12.36 24.30 -22.30
C ASN A 100 11.85 25.65 -21.77
N ASP A 101 11.22 25.63 -20.59
CA ASP A 101 10.76 26.84 -19.89
C ASP A 101 11.90 27.57 -19.15
N SER A 102 13.15 27.12 -19.24
CA SER A 102 14.31 27.63 -18.50
C SER A 102 14.10 27.65 -16.98
N LYS A 103 13.34 26.67 -16.44
CA LYS A 103 13.06 26.51 -15.01
C LYS A 103 13.94 25.44 -14.38
N ILE A 104 14.38 25.68 -13.15
CA ILE A 104 15.08 24.70 -12.34
C ILE A 104 14.04 23.80 -11.66
N THR A 105 14.15 22.48 -11.82
CA THR A 105 13.32 21.52 -11.11
C THR A 105 14.06 20.98 -9.88
N GLN A 106 13.44 21.08 -8.72
CA GLN A 106 13.89 20.42 -7.50
C GLN A 106 13.04 19.18 -7.21
N GLY A 107 13.69 18.13 -6.73
CA GLY A 107 13.04 16.88 -6.36
C GLY A 107 13.30 16.52 -4.89
N ILE A 108 12.27 15.98 -4.22
CA ILE A 108 12.36 15.34 -2.91
C ILE A 108 11.97 13.88 -3.08
N PHE A 109 12.80 13.00 -2.57
CA PHE A 109 12.60 11.56 -2.59
C PHE A 109 12.29 11.11 -1.16
N LEU A 110 11.08 10.59 -0.96
CA LEU A 110 10.62 10.13 0.35
C LEU A 110 10.63 8.61 0.38
N ASP A 111 11.24 8.04 1.41
CA ASP A 111 11.20 6.61 1.73
C ASP A 111 10.41 6.40 3.01
N PHE A 112 9.48 5.46 3.00
CA PHE A 112 8.68 5.10 4.18
C PHE A 112 9.26 3.87 4.87
N SER A 113 9.49 3.99 6.18
CA SER A 113 9.92 2.86 6.99
C SER A 113 8.81 1.81 7.08
N LYS A 114 9.07 0.61 6.51
CA LYS A 114 8.15 -0.55 6.61
C LYS A 114 6.71 -0.21 6.21
N ALA A 115 6.51 0.53 5.13
CA ALA A 115 5.24 1.09 4.68
C ALA A 115 4.04 0.11 4.77
N PHE A 116 4.22 -1.14 4.30
CA PHE A 116 3.16 -2.16 4.36
C PHE A 116 2.88 -2.67 5.78
N ASP A 117 3.87 -2.65 6.66
CA ASP A 117 3.75 -3.16 8.03
C ASP A 117 3.14 -2.13 9.00
N THR A 118 3.06 -0.85 8.58
CA THR A 118 2.61 0.28 9.41
C THR A 118 1.22 0.79 9.07
N ILE A 119 0.55 0.23 8.06
CA ILE A 119 -0.83 0.62 7.71
C ILE A 119 -1.74 0.47 8.93
N ASP A 120 -2.31 1.58 9.39
CA ASP A 120 -3.32 1.57 10.45
C ASP A 120 -4.67 1.15 9.87
N HIS A 121 -5.22 0.04 10.36
CA HIS A 121 -6.47 -0.52 9.86
C HIS A 121 -7.64 0.44 10.04
N SER A 122 -7.70 1.15 11.18
CA SER A 122 -8.79 2.09 11.46
C SER A 122 -8.79 3.30 10.51
N ILE A 123 -7.60 3.80 10.16
CA ILE A 123 -7.44 4.88 9.19
C ILE A 123 -7.84 4.38 7.80
N LEU A 124 -7.34 3.20 7.40
CA LEU A 124 -7.68 2.61 6.09
C LEU A 124 -9.21 2.46 5.93
N ILE A 125 -9.88 1.85 6.91
CA ILE A 125 -11.33 1.64 6.84
C ILE A 125 -12.09 2.97 6.80
N LYS A 126 -11.65 4.00 7.53
CA LYS A 126 -12.24 5.34 7.46
C LYS A 126 -12.09 6.01 6.10
N LYS A 127 -11.06 5.69 5.32
CA LYS A 127 -10.86 6.23 3.97
C LYS A 127 -11.80 5.62 2.93
N LEU A 128 -12.23 4.38 3.10
CA LEU A 128 -13.03 3.68 2.10
C LEU A 128 -14.35 4.40 1.70
N PRO A 129 -15.16 4.92 2.65
CA PRO A 129 -16.37 5.67 2.31
C PRO A 129 -16.10 6.93 1.46
N PHE A 130 -14.95 7.61 1.69
CA PHE A 130 -14.56 8.77 0.87
C PHE A 130 -14.24 8.39 -0.59
N TYR A 131 -13.92 7.12 -0.83
CA TYR A 131 -13.73 6.56 -2.17
C TYR A 131 -14.98 5.84 -2.69
N ASN A 132 -16.17 6.13 -2.13
CA ASN A 132 -17.46 5.58 -2.53
C ASN A 132 -17.57 4.05 -2.43
N PHE A 133 -16.83 3.43 -1.51
CA PHE A 133 -17.04 2.01 -1.21
C PHE A 133 -18.39 1.80 -0.52
N SER A 134 -19.13 0.76 -0.92
CA SER A 134 -20.36 0.37 -0.25
C SER A 134 -20.09 -0.11 1.18
N SER A 135 -21.11 -0.03 2.05
CA SER A 135 -21.01 -0.54 3.43
C SER A 135 -20.59 -2.01 3.49
N ASP A 136 -21.10 -2.84 2.57
CA ASP A 136 -20.74 -4.26 2.52
C ASP A 136 -19.28 -4.47 2.15
N ALA A 137 -18.74 -3.66 1.22
CA ALA A 137 -17.32 -3.70 0.85
C ALA A 137 -16.44 -3.22 2.02
N CYS A 138 -16.84 -2.16 2.72
CA CYS A 138 -16.14 -1.69 3.92
C CYS A 138 -16.12 -2.79 5.01
N ASN A 139 -17.26 -3.40 5.31
CA ASN A 139 -17.38 -4.47 6.29
C ASN A 139 -16.54 -5.70 5.92
N LEU A 140 -16.50 -6.06 4.63
CA LEU A 140 -15.68 -7.18 4.15
C LEU A 140 -14.19 -6.90 4.33
N LEU A 141 -13.72 -5.70 3.99
CA LEU A 141 -12.32 -5.30 4.14
C LEU A 141 -11.93 -5.15 5.62
N GLU A 142 -12.82 -4.64 6.47
CA GLU A 142 -12.63 -4.62 7.91
C GLU A 142 -12.53 -6.06 8.47
N SER A 143 -13.44 -6.94 8.06
CA SER A 143 -13.38 -8.36 8.42
C SER A 143 -12.09 -9.02 7.94
N TYR A 144 -11.59 -8.68 6.73
CA TYR A 144 -10.32 -9.19 6.22
C TYR A 144 -9.12 -8.77 7.08
N LEU A 145 -9.12 -7.55 7.60
CA LEU A 145 -8.02 -6.99 8.39
C LEU A 145 -8.08 -7.41 9.87
N SER A 146 -9.28 -7.65 10.42
CA SER A 146 -9.48 -7.98 11.83
C SER A 146 -9.09 -9.42 12.18
N ASN A 147 -8.70 -9.64 13.44
CA ASN A 147 -8.41 -10.98 14.03
C ASN A 147 -7.32 -11.76 13.26
N ARG A 148 -6.47 -11.07 12.52
CA ARG A 148 -5.36 -11.72 11.83
C ARG A 148 -4.32 -12.20 12.81
N LYS A 149 -3.74 -13.38 12.54
CA LYS A 149 -2.69 -13.98 13.35
C LYS A 149 -1.53 -14.40 12.49
N GLN A 150 -0.33 -14.37 13.10
CA GLN A 150 0.87 -14.83 12.41
C GLN A 150 1.79 -15.59 13.36
N PHE A 151 2.60 -16.45 12.78
CA PHE A 151 3.71 -17.11 13.47
C PHE A 151 4.93 -17.16 12.56
N VAL A 152 6.12 -17.11 13.14
CA VAL A 152 7.37 -17.28 12.40
C VAL A 152 7.73 -18.76 12.40
N LYS A 153 8.17 -19.28 11.25
CA LYS A 153 8.75 -20.62 11.13
C LYS A 153 10.12 -20.53 10.44
N ILE A 154 11.15 -20.99 11.13
CA ILE A 154 12.53 -21.12 10.63
C ILE A 154 12.93 -22.56 10.87
N ASP A 155 13.19 -23.29 9.80
CA ASP A 155 13.45 -24.73 9.81
C ASP A 155 12.37 -25.49 10.61
N ASP A 156 12.73 -26.16 11.69
CA ASP A 156 11.82 -26.91 12.55
C ASP A 156 11.26 -26.06 13.71
N PHE A 157 11.76 -24.85 13.93
CA PHE A 157 11.30 -23.99 15.00
C PHE A 157 10.08 -23.16 14.58
N LYS A 158 9.07 -23.15 15.44
CA LYS A 158 7.83 -22.40 15.26
C LYS A 158 7.57 -21.52 16.47
N SER A 159 7.33 -20.22 16.26
CA SER A 159 6.92 -19.30 17.32
C SER A 159 5.46 -19.55 17.75
N SER A 160 5.06 -18.95 18.88
CA SER A 160 3.65 -18.79 19.23
C SER A 160 2.92 -17.95 18.21
N LEU A 161 1.58 -18.11 18.12
CA LEU A 161 0.70 -17.23 17.35
C LEU A 161 0.65 -15.84 17.99
N LYS A 162 0.79 -14.82 17.18
CA LYS A 162 0.65 -13.41 17.59
C LYS A 162 -0.42 -12.74 16.74
N GLU A 163 -1.20 -11.87 17.36
CA GLU A 163 -2.16 -11.04 16.65
C GLU A 163 -1.47 -9.93 15.86
N VAL A 164 -2.06 -9.59 14.71
CA VAL A 164 -1.61 -8.51 13.82
C VAL A 164 -2.66 -7.41 13.86
N GLN A 165 -2.33 -6.29 14.50
CA GLN A 165 -3.24 -5.17 14.71
C GLN A 165 -3.02 -4.03 13.70
N ILE A 166 -1.87 -4.01 13.04
CA ILE A 166 -1.46 -3.01 12.04
C ILE A 166 -0.78 -3.71 10.88
N GLY A 167 -0.75 -3.04 9.74
CA GLY A 167 -0.09 -3.53 8.54
C GLY A 167 -0.92 -4.53 7.76
N VAL A 168 -0.45 -4.82 6.55
CA VAL A 168 -1.00 -5.84 5.66
C VAL A 168 0.04 -6.92 5.40
N PRO A 169 -0.36 -8.20 5.25
CA PRO A 169 0.61 -9.27 5.09
C PRO A 169 1.47 -9.08 3.82
N GLN A 170 2.78 -8.92 3.96
CA GLN A 170 3.70 -8.88 2.82
C GLN A 170 3.69 -10.23 2.09
N GLY A 171 3.04 -10.30 0.93
CA GLY A 171 2.79 -11.52 0.16
C GLY A 171 1.31 -11.90 0.05
N SER A 172 0.39 -11.09 0.60
CA SER A 172 -1.02 -11.14 0.28
C SER A 172 -1.31 -10.53 -1.10
N VAL A 173 -2.43 -10.91 -1.69
CA VAL A 173 -2.87 -10.35 -2.98
C VAL A 173 -3.56 -9.00 -2.79
N LEU A 174 -4.25 -8.81 -1.67
CA LEU A 174 -4.94 -7.55 -1.36
C LEU A 174 -4.01 -6.47 -0.79
N GLY A 175 -2.91 -6.85 -0.13
CA GLY A 175 -1.99 -5.91 0.50
C GLY A 175 -1.57 -4.73 -0.37
N PRO A 176 -1.07 -4.96 -1.59
CA PRO A 176 -0.71 -3.88 -2.50
C PRO A 176 -1.86 -2.92 -2.81
N ILE A 177 -3.07 -3.44 -3.06
CA ILE A 177 -4.25 -2.62 -3.37
C ILE A 177 -4.65 -1.78 -2.16
N LEU A 178 -4.66 -2.38 -0.97
CA LEU A 178 -4.99 -1.67 0.28
C LEU A 178 -3.96 -0.57 0.58
N PHE A 179 -2.70 -0.80 0.27
CA PHE A 179 -1.68 0.24 0.37
C PHE A 179 -1.93 1.38 -0.61
N LEU A 180 -2.27 1.09 -1.87
CA LEU A 180 -2.62 2.14 -2.84
C LEU A 180 -3.78 3.01 -2.36
N ILE A 181 -4.84 2.40 -1.82
CA ILE A 181 -5.98 3.14 -1.23
C ILE A 181 -5.51 4.01 -0.05
N TYR A 182 -4.61 3.48 0.78
CA TYR A 182 -4.13 4.16 1.97
C TYR A 182 -3.35 5.43 1.66
N ILE A 183 -2.45 5.38 0.66
CA ILE A 183 -1.56 6.49 0.29
C ILE A 183 -2.18 7.46 -0.71
N ASN A 184 -3.32 7.11 -1.31
CA ASN A 184 -3.87 7.79 -2.47
C ASN A 184 -4.13 9.29 -2.28
N ASP A 185 -4.50 9.70 -1.08
CA ASP A 185 -4.81 11.10 -0.73
C ASP A 185 -3.58 11.93 -0.31
N LEU A 186 -2.37 11.35 -0.34
CA LEU A 186 -1.12 12.07 -0.08
C LEU A 186 -0.97 13.31 -0.97
N ILE A 187 -1.34 13.20 -2.23
CA ILE A 187 -1.25 14.29 -3.20
C ILE A 187 -2.10 15.51 -2.79
N ASN A 188 -3.16 15.31 -2.02
CA ASN A 188 -4.04 16.37 -1.55
C ASN A 188 -3.40 17.21 -0.42
N ALA A 189 -2.35 16.72 0.22
CA ALA A 189 -1.63 17.45 1.25
C ALA A 189 -0.92 18.69 0.68
N ALA A 190 -0.42 18.59 -0.56
CA ALA A 190 0.24 19.71 -1.25
C ALA A 190 0.00 19.58 -2.78
N PRO A 191 -1.23 19.88 -3.27
CA PRO A 191 -1.64 19.59 -4.65
C PRO A 191 -0.92 20.43 -5.72
N MET A 192 -0.16 21.45 -5.31
CA MET A 192 0.65 22.28 -6.20
C MET A 192 1.91 21.59 -6.70
N PHE A 193 2.27 20.43 -6.17
CA PHE A 193 3.47 19.70 -6.56
C PHE A 193 3.19 18.66 -7.64
N ASN A 194 4.22 18.33 -8.39
CA ASN A 194 4.21 17.19 -9.28
C ASN A 194 4.65 15.94 -8.50
N TYR A 195 3.77 14.96 -8.43
CA TYR A 195 4.04 13.69 -7.75
C TYR A 195 4.37 12.60 -8.75
N LEU A 196 5.29 11.73 -8.37
CA LEU A 196 5.57 10.46 -9.02
C LEU A 196 5.64 9.39 -7.95
N LEU A 197 4.60 8.56 -7.86
CA LEU A 197 4.47 7.51 -6.87
C LEU A 197 4.69 6.14 -7.54
N PHE A 198 5.51 5.31 -6.92
CA PHE A 198 5.64 3.91 -7.32
C PHE A 198 5.52 3.03 -6.08
N ALA A 199 4.30 2.62 -5.77
CA ALA A 199 3.93 2.02 -4.50
C ALA A 199 4.27 2.94 -3.32
N ASP A 200 5.20 2.55 -2.46
CA ASP A 200 5.72 3.32 -1.33
C ASP A 200 6.81 4.34 -1.71
N ASP A 201 7.49 4.13 -2.83
CA ASP A 201 8.45 5.12 -3.34
C ASP A 201 7.71 6.39 -3.77
N THR A 202 7.95 7.49 -3.05
CA THR A 202 7.27 8.77 -3.25
C THR A 202 8.24 9.84 -3.66
N ASN A 203 8.06 10.37 -4.86
CA ASN A 203 8.90 11.43 -5.40
C ASN A 203 8.03 12.66 -5.67
N ILE A 204 8.55 13.83 -5.28
CA ILE A 204 7.85 15.12 -5.36
C ILE A 204 8.75 16.10 -6.07
N PHE A 205 8.21 16.80 -7.06
CA PHE A 205 8.96 17.75 -7.87
C PHE A 205 8.27 19.12 -7.88
N SER A 206 9.09 20.17 -7.87
CA SER A 206 8.62 21.56 -7.98
C SER A 206 9.64 22.40 -8.75
N ASN A 207 9.14 23.36 -9.52
CA ASN A 207 9.96 24.37 -10.16
C ASN A 207 10.13 25.63 -9.29
N ASP A 208 9.50 25.65 -8.10
CA ASP A 208 9.63 26.71 -7.11
C ASP A 208 10.23 26.16 -5.81
N PRO A 209 11.51 26.45 -5.54
CA PRO A 209 12.21 25.98 -4.34
C PRO A 209 11.60 26.50 -3.02
N LEU A 210 11.10 27.73 -3.03
CA LEU A 210 10.52 28.35 -1.84
C LEU A 210 9.18 27.69 -1.52
N LEU A 211 8.37 27.45 -2.55
CA LEU A 211 7.10 26.75 -2.42
C LEU A 211 7.31 25.33 -1.87
N LEU A 212 8.33 24.62 -2.38
CA LEU A 212 8.67 23.27 -1.94
C LEU A 212 9.00 23.26 -0.43
N LYS A 213 9.89 24.14 0.01
CA LYS A 213 10.27 24.26 1.43
C LYS A 213 9.10 24.65 2.33
N ALA A 214 8.26 25.60 1.89
CA ALA A 214 7.12 26.07 2.68
C ALA A 214 6.04 25.01 2.88
N ASN A 215 5.85 24.09 1.94
CA ASN A 215 4.78 23.10 1.96
C ASN A 215 5.22 21.69 2.38
N LEU A 216 6.52 21.44 2.54
CA LEU A 216 7.02 20.14 3.01
C LEU A 216 6.40 19.72 4.35
N LYS A 217 6.21 20.68 5.25
CA LYS A 217 5.53 20.45 6.54
C LYS A 217 4.12 19.88 6.41
N LYS A 218 3.39 20.20 5.35
CA LYS A 218 2.04 19.66 5.12
C LYS A 218 2.13 18.16 4.79
N ILE A 219 3.15 17.76 4.03
CA ILE A 219 3.40 16.36 3.70
C ILE A 219 3.81 15.59 4.96
N GLU A 220 4.71 16.15 5.76
CA GLU A 220 5.10 15.56 7.06
C GLU A 220 3.89 15.41 7.98
N GLN A 221 3.03 16.41 8.05
CA GLN A 221 1.80 16.38 8.86
C GLN A 221 0.82 15.33 8.36
N TRP A 222 0.69 15.18 7.02
CA TRP A 222 -0.11 14.11 6.45
C TRP A 222 0.46 12.73 6.81
N CYS A 223 1.79 12.54 6.72
CA CYS A 223 2.45 11.30 7.14
C CYS A 223 2.18 10.98 8.61
N LEU A 224 2.32 11.95 9.50
CA LEU A 224 2.03 11.79 10.94
C LEU A 224 0.56 11.43 11.18
N SER A 225 -0.37 12.11 10.52
CA SER A 225 -1.80 11.84 10.64
C SER A 225 -2.19 10.45 10.14
N ASN A 226 -1.46 9.95 9.14
CA ASN A 226 -1.61 8.61 8.59
C ASN A 226 -0.66 7.57 9.22
N LYS A 227 0.06 7.93 10.29
CA LYS A 227 0.99 7.03 11.00
C LYS A 227 2.04 6.37 10.09
N LEU A 228 2.40 7.02 8.99
CA LEU A 228 3.50 6.62 8.12
C LEU A 228 4.79 7.31 8.58
N ILE A 229 5.84 6.52 8.76
CA ILE A 229 7.12 7.00 9.27
C ILE A 229 8.05 7.24 8.10
N LEU A 230 8.48 8.51 7.93
CA LEU A 230 9.51 8.87 6.98
C LEU A 230 10.87 8.36 7.47
N ASN A 231 11.65 7.82 6.55
CA ASN A 231 13.02 7.39 6.81
C ASN A 231 13.97 8.56 6.53
N TYR A 232 14.52 9.14 7.59
CA TYR A 232 15.53 10.20 7.50
C TYR A 232 16.92 9.55 7.55
N THR A 233 17.47 9.18 6.39
CA THR A 233 18.85 8.67 6.25
C THR A 233 19.79 9.74 5.73
#